data_fb49afa4a96615ef260e89bc9da77379
#
_entry.id   fb49afa4a96615ef260e89bc9da77379
#
_cell.length_a   1.000
_cell.length_b   1.000
_cell.length_c   1.000
_cell.angle_alpha   90.00
_cell.angle_beta   90.00
_cell.angle_gamma   90.00
#
_symmetry.space_group_name_H-M   'P 1'
#
loop_
_entity.id
_entity.type
_entity.pdbx_description
1 polymer ?
#
loop_
_entity_poly.entity_id
_entity_poly.type
_entity_poly.pdbx_seq_one_letter_code
_entity_poly.pdbx_strand_id
1 'polypeptide(L)'
;MEYYEVALKKPFKEGEILWRDGYGKKSKPLAYITARTGQNRLDETFTPAGWQVSYQYLGDRMICTISCYIKGNWISKSDGAGDTDIEGEKGGISDSFKRACVAWGCARYLYYPQSFDANRKPAEWATPEGYDKLMAERNNKDINKWRKEYENSLEKQG
;
A
#
# COMPACT_ATOMS: atom_id res chain seq x y z
N MET A 1 -0.54 -17.95 -1.41
CA MET A 1 -0.22 -16.51 -1.26
C MET A 1 0.71 -16.33 -0.07
N GLU A 2 1.78 -15.59 -0.27
CA GLU A 2 2.75 -15.33 0.79
C GLU A 2 2.22 -14.28 1.78
N TYR A 3 2.71 -14.33 3.02
CA TYR A 3 2.25 -13.40 4.06
C TYR A 3 2.44 -11.93 3.68
N TYR A 4 3.58 -11.57 3.07
CA TYR A 4 3.83 -10.18 2.68
C TYR A 4 2.80 -9.66 1.64
N GLU A 5 2.31 -10.52 0.75
CA GLU A 5 1.27 -10.15 -0.21
C GLU A 5 -0.05 -9.82 0.50
N VAL A 6 -0.41 -10.63 1.48
CA VAL A 6 -1.60 -10.42 2.30
C VAL A 6 -1.46 -9.16 3.15
N ALA A 7 -0.30 -8.98 3.80
CA ALA A 7 -0.04 -7.83 4.67
C ALA A 7 -0.04 -6.50 3.90
N LEU A 8 0.57 -6.45 2.72
CA LEU A 8 0.59 -5.24 1.89
C LEU A 8 -0.80 -4.82 1.43
N LYS A 9 -1.63 -5.78 1.04
CA LYS A 9 -2.98 -5.53 0.52
C LYS A 9 -4.02 -5.28 1.60
N LYS A 10 -3.66 -5.47 2.88
CA LYS A 10 -4.60 -5.28 3.99
C LYS A 10 -5.16 -3.86 4.00
N PRO A 11 -6.49 -3.71 4.08
CA PRO A 11 -7.12 -2.41 4.24
C PRO A 11 -6.62 -1.65 5.45
N PHE A 12 -6.66 -0.33 5.37
CA PHE A 12 -6.29 0.56 6.45
C PHE A 12 -7.48 0.78 7.39
N LYS A 13 -7.19 1.20 8.62
CA LYS A 13 -8.21 1.63 9.57
C LYS A 13 -8.90 2.87 9.04
N GLU A 14 -10.16 3.06 9.40
CA GLU A 14 -10.96 4.20 8.96
C GLU A 14 -10.27 5.55 9.22
N GLY A 15 -9.63 5.71 10.38
CA GLY A 15 -8.90 6.94 10.72
C GLY A 15 -7.63 7.20 9.92
N GLU A 16 -7.12 6.22 9.19
CA GLU A 16 -5.94 6.35 8.31
C GLU A 16 -6.33 6.76 6.87
N ILE A 17 -7.61 6.66 6.54
CA ILE A 17 -8.14 6.98 5.21
C ILE A 17 -8.64 8.41 5.19
N LEU A 18 -8.09 9.18 4.26
CA LEU A 18 -8.49 10.56 4.03
C LEU A 18 -9.31 10.65 2.74
N TRP A 19 -10.07 11.72 2.63
CA TRP A 19 -10.97 11.93 1.50
C TRP A 19 -10.74 13.31 0.91
N ARG A 20 -10.75 13.37 -0.42
CA ARG A 20 -10.73 14.63 -1.16
C ARG A 20 -11.81 14.63 -2.24
N ASP A 21 -12.22 15.79 -2.69
CA ASP A 21 -13.14 15.90 -3.80
C ASP A 21 -12.45 15.47 -5.09
N GLY A 22 -13.19 14.74 -5.92
CA GLY A 22 -12.73 14.42 -7.25
C GLY A 22 -12.81 15.62 -8.20
N TYR A 23 -12.22 15.50 -9.36
CA TYR A 23 -12.25 16.55 -10.38
C TYR A 23 -13.60 16.54 -11.14
N GLY A 24 -14.24 17.74 -11.22
CA GLY A 24 -15.48 17.93 -11.97
C GLY A 24 -16.76 17.77 -11.13
N LYS A 25 -17.88 18.31 -11.67
CA LYS A 25 -19.18 18.41 -10.96
C LYS A 25 -19.86 17.07 -10.61
N LYS A 26 -19.44 15.97 -11.21
CA LYS A 26 -20.01 14.63 -11.02
C LYS A 26 -19.01 13.61 -10.45
N SER A 27 -17.84 14.06 -10.04
CA SER A 27 -16.81 13.15 -9.56
C SER A 27 -17.09 12.70 -8.12
N LYS A 28 -16.91 11.41 -7.90
CA LYS A 28 -16.98 10.81 -6.57
C LYS A 28 -15.81 11.27 -5.70
N PRO A 29 -16.00 11.40 -4.37
CA PRO A 29 -14.86 11.57 -3.46
C PRO A 29 -13.83 10.49 -3.63
N LEU A 30 -12.56 10.88 -3.52
CA LEU A 30 -11.41 9.98 -3.65
C LEU A 30 -10.81 9.68 -2.28
N ALA A 31 -10.73 8.39 -1.94
CA ALA A 31 -10.04 7.93 -0.76
C ALA A 31 -8.52 7.89 -1.00
N TYR A 32 -7.73 8.30 -0.03
CA TYR A 32 -6.27 8.25 -0.11
C TYR A 32 -5.63 8.08 1.25
N ILE A 33 -4.37 7.70 1.27
CA ILE A 33 -3.52 7.64 2.46
C ILE A 33 -2.38 8.65 2.33
N THR A 34 -1.73 8.99 3.45
CA THR A 34 -0.50 9.77 3.44
C THR A 34 0.70 8.88 3.07
N ALA A 35 1.78 9.48 2.61
CA ALA A 35 3.03 8.75 2.38
C ALA A 35 3.53 8.06 3.66
N ARG A 36 3.39 8.71 4.81
CA ARG A 36 3.77 8.15 6.12
C ARG A 36 2.98 6.87 6.44
N THR A 37 1.70 6.84 6.16
CA THR A 37 0.87 5.63 6.33
C THR A 37 1.39 4.49 5.45
N GLY A 38 1.78 4.78 4.22
CA GLY A 38 2.42 3.79 3.34
C GLY A 38 3.77 3.31 3.88
N GLN A 39 4.61 4.20 4.37
CA GLN A 39 5.89 3.85 4.99
C GLN A 39 5.70 2.93 6.21
N ASN A 40 4.74 3.25 7.07
CA ASN A 40 4.42 2.41 8.23
C ASN A 40 4.02 1.00 7.80
N ARG A 41 3.23 0.86 6.74
CA ARG A 41 2.85 -0.45 6.21
C ARG A 41 4.05 -1.24 5.70
N LEU A 42 5.00 -0.60 5.04
CA LEU A 42 6.23 -1.23 4.58
C LEU A 42 7.12 -1.66 5.77
N ASP A 43 7.22 -0.82 6.80
CA ASP A 43 7.92 -1.16 8.05
C ASP A 43 7.30 -2.36 8.75
N GLU A 44 5.98 -2.39 8.87
CA GLU A 44 5.24 -3.50 9.49
C GLU A 44 5.38 -4.82 8.70
N THR A 45 5.45 -4.73 7.38
CA THR A 45 5.50 -5.90 6.51
C THR A 45 6.91 -6.47 6.37
N PHE A 46 7.92 -5.62 6.17
CA PHE A 46 9.28 -6.03 5.83
C PHE A 46 10.32 -5.67 6.89
N THR A 47 9.95 -5.01 7.96
CA THR A 47 10.82 -4.29 8.89
C THR A 47 11.47 -3.03 8.24
N PRO A 48 11.91 -2.04 9.01
CA PRO A 48 12.56 -0.84 8.43
C PRO A 48 13.80 -1.13 7.59
N ALA A 49 14.53 -2.20 7.90
CA ALA A 49 15.71 -2.62 7.13
C ALA A 49 15.38 -3.51 5.91
N GLY A 50 14.15 -3.98 5.80
CA GLY A 50 13.72 -4.90 4.76
C GLY A 50 13.13 -4.22 3.51
N TRP A 51 13.12 -2.90 3.46
CA TRP A 51 12.71 -2.15 2.27
C TRP A 51 13.57 -0.90 2.11
N GLN A 52 13.62 -0.41 0.89
CA GLN A 52 14.35 0.81 0.56
C GLN A 52 13.64 1.53 -0.59
N VAL A 53 13.87 2.81 -0.72
CA VAL A 53 13.26 3.65 -1.73
C VAL A 53 14.31 4.52 -2.42
N SER A 54 14.16 4.72 -3.71
CA SER A 54 14.95 5.66 -4.49
C SER A 54 14.04 6.46 -5.43
N TYR A 55 14.51 7.65 -5.78
CA TYR A 55 13.80 8.57 -6.66
C TYR A 55 14.69 8.99 -7.80
N GLN A 56 14.11 9.12 -8.97
CA GLN A 56 14.81 9.55 -10.17
C GLN A 56 13.89 10.36 -11.06
N TYR A 57 14.40 11.46 -11.61
CA TYR A 57 13.69 12.16 -12.67
C TYR A 57 13.87 11.44 -14.00
N LEU A 58 12.76 11.26 -14.70
CA LEU A 58 12.75 10.79 -16.09
C LEU A 58 11.98 11.84 -16.91
N GLY A 59 12.72 12.75 -17.55
CA GLY A 59 12.13 13.97 -18.08
C GLY A 59 11.53 14.82 -16.95
N ASP A 60 10.26 15.18 -17.06
CA ASP A 60 9.53 15.96 -16.06
C ASP A 60 8.83 15.09 -15.01
N ARG A 61 9.04 13.78 -15.04
CA ARG A 61 8.39 12.85 -14.13
C ARG A 61 9.33 12.40 -13.03
N MET A 62 8.80 12.40 -11.80
CA MET A 62 9.46 11.75 -10.68
C MET A 62 9.10 10.28 -10.67
N ILE A 63 10.09 9.42 -10.77
CA ILE A 63 9.94 7.97 -10.66
C ILE A 63 10.40 7.53 -9.27
N CYS A 64 9.54 6.83 -8.56
CA CYS A 64 9.84 6.20 -7.29
C CYS A 64 10.03 4.70 -7.49
N THR A 65 11.13 4.17 -6.97
CA THR A 65 11.39 2.73 -6.93
C THR A 65 11.41 2.28 -5.47
N ILE A 66 10.50 1.36 -5.12
CA ILE A 66 10.47 0.69 -3.83
C ILE A 66 11.02 -0.72 -4.03
N SER A 67 12.05 -1.05 -3.26
CA SER A 67 12.67 -2.37 -3.25
C SER A 67 12.42 -3.05 -1.91
N CYS A 68 12.02 -4.30 -1.94
CA CYS A 68 11.73 -5.10 -0.76
C CYS A 68 12.58 -6.37 -0.77
N TYR A 69 13.09 -6.74 0.40
CA TYR A 69 13.89 -7.94 0.58
C TYR A 69 12.98 -9.14 0.83
N ILE A 70 12.92 -10.04 -0.15
CA ILE A 70 12.01 -11.19 -0.14
C ILE A 70 12.81 -12.46 -0.48
N LYS A 71 12.82 -13.41 0.44
CA LYS A 71 13.46 -14.72 0.24
C LYS A 71 14.92 -14.62 -0.26
N GLY A 72 15.68 -13.73 0.34
CA GLY A 72 17.10 -13.54 0.02
C GLY A 72 17.37 -12.64 -1.18
N ASN A 73 16.37 -12.05 -1.80
CA ASN A 73 16.53 -11.20 -2.98
C ASN A 73 15.85 -9.84 -2.79
N TRP A 74 16.48 -8.80 -3.34
CA TRP A 74 15.86 -7.50 -3.49
C TRP A 74 15.00 -7.48 -4.75
N ILE A 75 13.72 -7.20 -4.58
CA ILE A 75 12.76 -7.09 -5.67
C ILE A 75 12.28 -5.65 -5.73
N SER A 76 12.33 -5.04 -6.91
CA SER A 76 12.02 -3.64 -7.12
C SER A 76 10.79 -3.46 -7.97
N LYS A 77 9.95 -2.48 -7.61
CA LYS A 77 8.82 -2.01 -8.40
C LYS A 77 8.85 -0.50 -8.44
N SER A 78 8.54 0.06 -9.59
CA SER A 78 8.58 1.51 -9.83
C SER A 78 7.26 2.02 -10.34
N ASP A 79 6.95 3.26 -10.00
CA ASP A 79 5.88 4.02 -10.62
C ASP A 79 6.23 5.52 -10.57
N GLY A 80 5.58 6.31 -11.41
CA GLY A 80 5.87 7.72 -11.55
C GLY A 80 4.66 8.61 -11.33
N ALA A 81 4.90 9.80 -10.80
CA ALA A 81 3.91 10.85 -10.74
C ALA A 81 3.65 11.44 -12.14
N GLY A 82 2.39 11.69 -12.47
CA GLY A 82 2.00 12.31 -13.74
C GLY A 82 2.33 13.81 -13.78
N ASP A 83 2.41 14.35 -14.98
CA ASP A 83 2.79 15.76 -15.24
C ASP A 83 1.81 16.78 -14.66
N THR A 84 0.59 16.38 -14.35
CA THR A 84 -0.49 17.27 -13.88
C THR A 84 -0.51 17.47 -12.36
N ASP A 85 0.29 16.73 -11.62
CA ASP A 85 0.26 16.74 -10.15
C ASP A 85 1.35 17.62 -9.55
N ILE A 86 1.89 18.52 -10.36
CA ILE A 86 3.03 19.34 -10.00
C ILE A 86 2.59 20.55 -9.18
N GLU A 87 2.36 20.32 -7.90
CA GLU A 87 2.57 21.38 -6.91
C GLU A 87 4.02 21.30 -6.41
N GLY A 88 4.99 21.53 -7.32
CA GLY A 88 6.40 21.57 -7.00
C GLY A 88 7.03 20.21 -6.64
N GLU A 89 8.32 20.23 -6.36
CA GLU A 89 9.15 19.04 -6.07
C GLU A 89 8.62 18.16 -4.93
N LYS A 90 7.99 18.76 -3.91
CA LYS A 90 7.45 18.05 -2.75
C LYS A 90 6.27 17.14 -3.10
N GLY A 91 5.38 17.59 -3.99
CA GLY A 91 4.23 16.82 -4.43
C GLY A 91 4.65 15.60 -5.25
N GLY A 92 5.64 15.76 -6.12
CA GLY A 92 6.14 14.70 -6.98
C GLY A 92 6.74 13.53 -6.20
N ILE A 93 7.49 13.79 -5.15
CA ILE A 93 8.09 12.75 -4.30
C ILE A 93 7.02 11.95 -3.56
N SER A 94 6.14 12.62 -2.83
CA SER A 94 5.06 11.97 -2.07
C SER A 94 4.10 11.21 -2.98
N ASP A 95 3.74 11.80 -4.10
CA ASP A 95 2.81 11.19 -5.05
C ASP A 95 3.42 9.97 -5.75
N SER A 96 4.66 10.06 -6.23
CA SER A 96 5.36 8.92 -6.82
C SER A 96 5.55 7.77 -5.82
N PHE A 97 5.82 8.08 -4.56
CA PHE A 97 5.92 7.07 -3.50
C PHE A 97 4.60 6.34 -3.30
N LYS A 98 3.49 7.05 -3.18
CA LYS A 98 2.17 6.44 -3.02
C LYS A 98 1.78 5.56 -4.23
N ARG A 99 2.12 5.99 -5.44
CA ARG A 99 1.93 5.19 -6.66
C ARG A 99 2.78 3.92 -6.65
N ALA A 100 4.03 4.00 -6.23
CA ALA A 100 4.90 2.83 -6.08
C ALA A 100 4.39 1.87 -5.00
N CYS A 101 3.83 2.39 -3.90
CA CYS A 101 3.13 1.57 -2.89
C CYS A 101 1.98 0.77 -3.53
N VAL A 102 1.18 1.40 -4.37
CA VAL A 102 0.08 0.74 -5.10
C VAL A 102 0.61 -0.34 -6.06
N ALA A 103 1.76 -0.12 -6.68
CA ALA A 103 2.41 -1.14 -7.49
C ALA A 103 2.76 -2.40 -6.66
N TRP A 104 3.07 -2.23 -5.39
CA TRP A 104 3.27 -3.32 -4.44
C TRP A 104 1.97 -3.90 -3.84
N GLY A 105 0.83 -3.32 -4.14
CA GLY A 105 -0.48 -3.71 -3.60
C GLY A 105 -0.95 -2.90 -2.39
N CYS A 106 -0.10 -2.09 -1.81
CA CYS A 106 -0.43 -1.23 -0.67
C CYS A 106 -1.40 -0.11 -1.09
N ALA A 107 -2.54 -0.01 -0.44
CA ALA A 107 -3.63 0.93 -0.73
C ALA A 107 -4.29 0.76 -2.11
N ARG A 108 -4.00 -0.32 -2.83
CA ARG A 108 -4.60 -0.57 -4.15
C ARG A 108 -6.12 -0.65 -4.09
N TYR A 109 -6.68 -1.24 -3.03
CA TYR A 109 -8.13 -1.39 -2.86
C TYR A 109 -8.88 -0.05 -2.83
N LEU A 110 -8.22 1.06 -2.49
CA LEU A 110 -8.85 2.38 -2.47
C LEU A 110 -9.34 2.82 -3.86
N TYR A 111 -8.79 2.23 -4.91
CA TYR A 111 -9.20 2.49 -6.30
C TYR A 111 -10.35 1.60 -6.78
N TYR A 112 -10.76 0.60 -6.01
CA TYR A 112 -11.84 -0.29 -6.43
C TYR A 112 -13.20 0.36 -6.14
N PRO A 113 -14.13 0.39 -7.12
CA PRO A 113 -15.44 1.00 -6.92
C PRO A 113 -16.26 0.37 -5.80
N GLN A 114 -16.03 -0.91 -5.52
CA GLN A 114 -16.75 -1.67 -4.51
C GLN A 114 -16.20 -1.52 -3.08
N SER A 115 -15.11 -0.80 -2.90
CA SER A 115 -14.46 -0.67 -1.59
C SER A 115 -15.28 0.15 -0.61
N PHE A 116 -16.03 1.13 -1.11
CA PHE A 116 -16.84 2.04 -0.29
C PHE A 116 -18.20 2.28 -0.92
N ASP A 117 -19.22 2.47 -0.09
CA ASP A 117 -20.55 2.89 -0.54
C ASP A 117 -20.62 4.43 -0.74
N ALA A 118 -21.80 4.91 -1.14
CA ALA A 118 -22.05 6.33 -1.35
C ALA A 118 -21.84 7.19 -0.09
N ASN A 119 -21.94 6.60 1.10
CA ASN A 119 -21.74 7.24 2.39
C ASN A 119 -20.30 7.09 2.92
N ARG A 120 -19.36 6.68 2.05
CA ARG A 120 -17.96 6.42 2.40
C ARG A 120 -17.75 5.29 3.40
N LYS A 121 -18.76 4.44 3.58
CA LYS A 121 -18.66 3.27 4.43
C LYS A 121 -17.94 2.14 3.70
N PRO A 122 -16.91 1.54 4.30
CA PRO A 122 -16.19 0.44 3.65
C PRO A 122 -17.04 -0.83 3.58
N ALA A 123 -16.85 -1.58 2.51
CA ALA A 123 -17.32 -2.96 2.43
C ALA A 123 -16.66 -3.80 3.53
N GLU A 124 -17.28 -4.90 3.93
CA GLU A 124 -16.76 -5.77 4.99
C GLU A 124 -15.31 -6.21 4.71
N TRP A 125 -15.03 -6.66 3.49
CA TRP A 125 -13.68 -7.06 3.08
C TRP A 125 -12.68 -5.90 3.00
N ALA A 126 -13.15 -4.67 2.92
CA ALA A 126 -12.32 -3.46 2.88
C ALA A 126 -12.06 -2.85 4.28
N THR A 127 -12.32 -3.61 5.33
CA THR A 127 -11.91 -3.32 6.70
C THR A 127 -10.79 -4.26 7.13
N PRO A 128 -9.90 -3.84 8.05
CA PRO A 128 -8.84 -4.72 8.54
C PRO A 128 -9.36 -6.07 9.05
N GLU A 129 -10.41 -6.05 9.85
CA GLU A 129 -10.99 -7.26 10.48
C GLU A 129 -11.67 -8.17 9.45
N GLY A 130 -12.47 -7.62 8.56
CA GLY A 130 -13.15 -8.37 7.52
C GLY A 130 -12.17 -8.99 6.51
N TYR A 131 -11.12 -8.26 6.18
CA TYR A 131 -10.04 -8.74 5.32
C TYR A 131 -9.27 -9.90 5.97
N ASP A 132 -8.87 -9.76 7.23
CA ASP A 132 -8.15 -10.81 7.95
C ASP A 132 -8.97 -12.11 7.99
N LYS A 133 -10.27 -12.02 8.27
CA LYS A 133 -11.19 -13.14 8.26
C LYS A 133 -11.25 -13.79 6.87
N LEU A 134 -11.42 -13.01 5.82
CA LEU A 134 -11.50 -13.49 4.45
C LEU A 134 -10.19 -14.20 4.02
N MET A 135 -9.05 -13.61 4.35
CA MET A 135 -7.75 -14.19 4.01
C MET A 135 -7.47 -15.48 4.78
N ALA A 136 -7.84 -15.55 6.06
CA ALA A 136 -7.75 -16.77 6.85
C ALA A 136 -8.58 -17.90 6.24
N GLU A 137 -9.82 -17.62 5.84
CA GLU A 137 -10.71 -18.57 5.18
C GLU A 137 -10.14 -19.04 3.83
N ARG A 138 -9.72 -18.11 2.97
CA ARG A 138 -9.20 -18.40 1.63
C ARG A 138 -7.92 -19.23 1.65
N ASN A 139 -7.05 -18.98 2.62
CA ASN A 139 -5.76 -19.65 2.71
C ASN A 139 -5.78 -20.84 3.68
N ASN A 140 -6.92 -21.10 4.31
CA ASN A 140 -7.08 -22.12 5.36
C ASN A 140 -5.98 -22.03 6.42
N LYS A 141 -5.70 -20.80 6.87
CA LYS A 141 -4.64 -20.48 7.84
C LYS A 141 -5.14 -19.48 8.88
N ASP A 142 -4.75 -19.72 10.12
CA ASP A 142 -4.85 -18.71 11.16
C ASP A 142 -3.88 -17.57 10.85
N ILE A 143 -4.39 -16.33 10.76
CA ILE A 143 -3.62 -15.16 10.37
C ILE A 143 -2.50 -14.84 11.37
N ASN A 144 -2.73 -15.07 12.67
CA ASN A 144 -1.74 -14.81 13.71
C ASN A 144 -0.61 -15.84 13.67
N LYS A 145 -0.95 -17.08 13.42
CA LYS A 145 0.03 -18.14 13.23
C LYS A 145 0.88 -17.88 11.98
N TRP A 146 0.25 -17.46 10.91
CA TRP A 146 0.93 -17.14 9.65
C TRP A 146 1.88 -15.95 9.81
N ARG A 147 1.45 -14.90 10.53
CA ARG A 147 2.32 -13.77 10.88
C ARG A 147 3.56 -14.25 11.66
N LYS A 148 3.36 -15.06 12.68
CA LYS A 148 4.43 -15.60 13.50
C LYS A 148 5.44 -16.43 12.71
N GLU A 149 4.96 -17.27 11.81
CA GLU A 149 5.81 -18.04 10.90
C GLU A 149 6.65 -17.14 10.01
N TYR A 150 6.06 -16.06 9.51
CA TYR A 150 6.77 -15.08 8.70
C TYR A 150 7.83 -14.31 9.52
N GLU A 151 7.48 -13.81 10.69
CA GLU A 151 8.42 -13.12 11.59
C GLU A 151 9.62 -14.02 11.92
N ASN A 152 9.38 -15.27 12.27
CA ASN A 152 10.44 -16.25 12.53
C ASN A 152 11.31 -16.51 11.30
N SER A 153 10.76 -16.40 10.09
CA SER A 153 11.53 -16.57 8.86
C SER A 153 12.48 -15.39 8.61
N LEU A 154 12.10 -14.18 9.02
CA LEU A 154 12.96 -13.01 8.92
C LEU A 154 14.17 -13.09 9.87
N GLU A 155 13.96 -13.57 11.09
CA GLU A 155 15.06 -13.73 12.06
C GLU A 155 16.12 -14.74 11.61
N LYS A 156 15.72 -15.76 10.87
CA LYS A 156 16.64 -16.77 10.33
C LYS A 156 17.45 -16.32 9.12
N GLN A 157 17.09 -15.20 8.51
CA GLN A 157 17.78 -14.62 7.36
C GLN A 157 18.83 -13.55 7.75
N GLY A 158 18.85 -13.18 8.99
CA GLY A 158 19.88 -12.34 9.60
C GLY A 158 21.04 -13.20 10.08
#